data_5cde39744037224ba092ce41e028c275
#
_entry.id   5cde39744037224ba092ce41e028c275
#
_cell.length_a   1.000
_cell.length_b   1.000
_cell.length_c   1.000
_cell.angle_alpha   90.00
_cell.angle_beta   90.00
_cell.angle_gamma   90.00
#
_symmetry.space_group_name_H-M   'P 1'
#
loop_
_entity.id
_entity.type
_entity.pdbx_description
1 polymer ?
#
loop_
_entity_poly.entity_id
_entity_poly.type
_entity_poly.pdbx_seq_one_letter_code
_entity_poly.pdbx_strand_id
1 'polypeptide(L)'
;AIKNMTLTGVAQKGPFVESIVEYRELNCKTLRITSNGYVYKGSVENGVYNLENLNTISPCIEISVWGNYLDEHTGKKSNKDIRLHAFVNLEKRSTVNINVFTQLEYDRIMYLVEEKKMPVAEARALAKKEILALFDIKDDVGDFADLDILKPGEGNAALLAASVLLSAQTNLDKKAYLTYSIDSLGDSYAKTGEWDNEMKTKIANWAKSAKANGQLETIRKNVAGWKNVEAVPEFEKYVESFGEKFSN
;
A
#
# COMPACT_ATOMS: atom_id res chain seq x y z
N ALA A 1 -8.10 3.39 26.14
CA ALA A 1 -8.97 4.26 25.32
C ALA A 1 -8.20 5.44 24.76
N ILE A 2 -8.53 5.86 23.56
CA ILE A 2 -7.95 7.04 22.90
C ILE A 2 -8.95 8.18 22.99
N LYS A 3 -8.47 9.36 23.35
CA LYS A 3 -9.33 10.55 23.50
C LYS A 3 -8.72 11.75 22.78
N ASN A 4 -9.55 12.43 21.99
CA ASN A 4 -9.24 13.69 21.31
C ASN A 4 -7.91 13.64 20.54
N MET A 5 -7.62 12.50 19.90
CA MET A 5 -6.39 12.36 19.13
C MET A 5 -6.54 12.98 17.75
N THR A 6 -5.47 13.58 17.26
CA THR A 6 -5.35 13.97 15.85
C THR A 6 -4.50 12.91 15.16
N LEU A 7 -5.05 12.28 14.12
CA LEU A 7 -4.38 11.28 13.31
C LEU A 7 -4.22 11.84 11.90
N THR A 8 -2.98 11.86 11.41
CA THR A 8 -2.66 12.40 10.09
C THR A 8 -1.90 11.40 9.26
N GLY A 9 -1.88 11.62 7.95
CA GLY A 9 -1.10 10.80 7.05
C GLY A 9 -1.33 11.14 5.59
N VAL A 10 -0.62 10.41 4.74
CA VAL A 10 -0.85 10.43 3.29
C VAL A 10 -1.48 9.10 2.88
N ALA A 11 -2.33 9.15 1.88
CA ALA A 11 -2.97 7.98 1.31
C ALA A 11 -2.56 7.90 -0.16
N GLN A 12 -1.86 6.81 -0.49
CA GLN A 12 -1.25 6.68 -1.81
C GLN A 12 -1.36 5.27 -2.36
N LYS A 13 -1.81 5.18 -3.57
CA LYS A 13 -1.43 4.25 -4.62
C LYS A 13 -0.42 4.98 -5.55
N GLY A 14 -0.68 5.87 -6.46
CA GLY A 14 -0.39 7.29 -6.44
C GLY A 14 -1.30 8.03 -5.45
N PRO A 15 -1.07 9.33 -5.24
CA PRO A 15 -1.86 10.09 -4.30
C PRO A 15 -3.35 9.94 -4.56
N PHE A 16 -4.13 9.60 -3.53
CA PHE A 16 -5.57 9.59 -3.67
C PHE A 16 -6.07 11.02 -3.90
N VAL A 17 -7.00 11.15 -4.83
CA VAL A 17 -7.72 12.39 -5.06
C VAL A 17 -8.93 12.43 -4.14
N GLU A 18 -9.94 13.25 -4.39
CA GLU A 18 -11.13 13.32 -3.54
C GLU A 18 -11.61 11.94 -3.12
N SER A 19 -11.38 11.57 -1.85
CA SER A 19 -11.59 10.22 -1.36
C SER A 19 -12.14 10.25 0.05
N ILE A 20 -12.60 9.09 0.52
CA ILE A 20 -13.18 8.91 1.85
C ILE A 20 -12.18 8.17 2.72
N VAL A 21 -12.01 8.64 3.96
CA VAL A 21 -11.26 7.93 4.99
C VAL A 21 -12.23 7.43 6.06
N GLU A 22 -12.10 6.15 6.41
CA GLU A 22 -12.94 5.47 7.40
C GLU A 22 -12.09 4.63 8.32
N TYR A 23 -12.59 4.33 9.53
CA TYR A 23 -11.91 3.37 10.41
C TYR A 23 -12.90 2.45 11.11
N ARG A 24 -12.40 1.31 11.61
CA ARG A 24 -13.09 0.41 12.52
C ARG A 24 -12.18 0.06 13.67
N GLU A 25 -12.76 -0.08 14.87
CA GLU A 25 -12.00 -0.53 16.03
C GLU A 25 -11.84 -2.05 16.00
N LEU A 26 -10.65 -2.48 16.40
CA LEU A 26 -10.29 -3.89 16.46
C LEU A 26 -9.84 -4.25 17.89
N ASN A 27 -10.10 -5.47 18.29
CA ASN A 27 -9.44 -6.02 19.47
C ASN A 27 -7.94 -6.15 19.20
N CYS A 28 -7.09 -5.56 20.01
CA CYS A 28 -5.64 -5.53 19.79
C CYS A 28 -4.98 -6.91 19.78
N LYS A 29 -5.60 -7.90 20.39
CA LYS A 29 -5.05 -9.26 20.50
C LYS A 29 -5.56 -10.18 19.40
N THR A 30 -6.86 -10.13 19.11
CA THR A 30 -7.52 -11.05 18.18
C THR A 30 -7.75 -10.45 16.81
N LEU A 31 -7.63 -9.12 16.67
CA LEU A 31 -7.94 -8.31 15.49
C LEU A 31 -9.40 -8.44 15.04
N ARG A 32 -10.28 -8.95 15.89
CA ARG A 32 -11.72 -8.96 15.59
C ARG A 32 -12.28 -7.55 15.67
N ILE A 33 -13.21 -7.26 14.79
CA ILE A 33 -13.90 -5.99 14.76
C ILE A 33 -14.76 -5.87 16.02
N THR A 34 -14.60 -4.75 16.75
CA THR A 34 -15.35 -4.46 17.97
C THR A 34 -16.40 -3.37 17.80
N SER A 35 -16.35 -2.63 16.68
CA SER A 35 -17.33 -1.60 16.34
C SER A 35 -18.38 -2.16 15.39
N ASN A 36 -19.56 -1.49 15.32
CA ASN A 36 -20.67 -1.90 14.46
C ASN A 36 -20.49 -1.41 13.01
N GLY A 37 -19.32 -1.61 12.43
CA GLY A 37 -19.02 -1.21 11.06
C GLY A 37 -18.08 -0.02 10.99
N TYR A 38 -17.95 0.54 9.80
CA TYR A 38 -17.07 1.68 9.56
C TYR A 38 -17.61 2.95 10.18
N VAL A 39 -16.71 3.72 10.78
CA VAL A 39 -16.99 5.09 11.19
C VAL A 39 -16.42 6.01 10.10
N TYR A 40 -17.28 6.76 9.45
CA TYR A 40 -16.85 7.79 8.50
C TYR A 40 -16.25 8.95 9.28
N LYS A 41 -15.04 9.37 8.92
CA LYS A 41 -14.35 10.42 9.66
C LYS A 41 -13.90 11.60 8.82
N GLY A 42 -13.70 11.44 7.54
CA GLY A 42 -13.23 12.56 6.76
C GLY A 42 -12.93 12.25 5.32
N SER A 43 -12.33 13.23 4.67
CA SER A 43 -11.96 13.15 3.27
C SER A 43 -10.45 13.23 3.10
N VAL A 44 -9.99 12.73 1.97
CA VAL A 44 -8.61 12.86 1.50
C VAL A 44 -8.59 13.83 0.34
N GLU A 45 -7.72 14.82 0.40
CA GLU A 45 -7.51 15.77 -0.69
C GLU A 45 -6.02 15.81 -1.05
N ASN A 46 -5.69 15.67 -2.33
CA ASN A 46 -4.30 15.62 -2.80
C ASN A 46 -3.44 14.64 -2.01
N GLY A 47 -4.00 13.49 -1.67
CA GLY A 47 -3.31 12.43 -0.95
C GLY A 47 -3.12 12.68 0.54
N VAL A 48 -3.66 13.72 1.12
CA VAL A 48 -3.46 14.07 2.53
C VAL A 48 -4.76 13.97 3.31
N TYR A 49 -4.71 13.40 4.51
CA TYR A 49 -5.85 13.39 5.42
C TYR A 49 -5.44 13.83 6.82
N ASN A 50 -6.41 14.38 7.55
CA ASN A 50 -6.25 14.85 8.92
C ASN A 50 -7.54 14.55 9.67
N LEU A 51 -7.49 13.61 10.62
CA LEU A 51 -8.64 13.25 11.44
C LEU A 51 -8.48 13.85 12.84
N GLU A 52 -9.31 14.83 13.15
CA GLU A 52 -9.31 15.48 14.46
C GLU A 52 -10.36 14.82 15.38
N ASN A 53 -10.14 14.96 16.67
CA ASN A 53 -11.06 14.49 17.71
C ASN A 53 -11.39 13.00 17.59
N LEU A 54 -10.38 12.19 17.31
CA LEU A 54 -10.53 10.75 17.26
C LEU A 54 -10.67 10.19 18.67
N ASN A 55 -11.76 9.48 18.91
CA ASN A 55 -12.04 8.85 20.21
C ASN A 55 -12.38 7.39 19.97
N THR A 56 -11.65 6.50 20.63
CA THR A 56 -11.87 5.05 20.53
C THR A 56 -11.78 4.38 21.88
N ILE A 57 -12.47 3.26 22.04
CA ILE A 57 -12.36 2.41 23.21
C ILE A 57 -11.12 1.53 23.09
N SER A 58 -10.94 0.90 21.93
CA SER A 58 -9.71 0.15 21.63
C SER A 58 -8.68 1.09 20.99
N PRO A 59 -7.38 0.96 21.35
CA PRO A 59 -6.34 1.69 20.67
C PRO A 59 -6.00 1.13 19.28
N CYS A 60 -6.45 -0.09 18.95
CA CYS A 60 -6.19 -0.72 17.66
C CYS A 60 -7.33 -0.47 16.70
N ILE A 61 -7.00 0.00 15.50
CA ILE A 61 -7.97 0.25 14.44
C ILE A 61 -7.46 -0.28 13.10
N GLU A 62 -8.38 -0.58 12.21
CA GLU A 62 -8.08 -0.55 10.79
C GLU A 62 -8.55 0.79 10.24
N ILE A 63 -7.71 1.43 9.48
CA ILE A 63 -8.06 2.65 8.75
C ILE A 63 -8.03 2.36 7.27
N SER A 64 -8.97 2.90 6.51
CA SER A 64 -9.00 2.69 5.07
C SER A 64 -9.28 3.97 4.32
N VAL A 65 -8.75 4.04 3.12
CA VAL A 65 -9.08 5.07 2.13
C VAL A 65 -9.81 4.41 0.97
N TRP A 66 -10.85 5.07 0.47
CA TRP A 66 -11.59 4.61 -0.70
C TRP A 66 -11.80 5.76 -1.68
N GLY A 67 -11.34 5.57 -2.90
CA GLY A 67 -11.48 6.55 -3.96
C GLY A 67 -10.56 6.30 -5.15
N ASN A 68 -10.50 7.29 -6.02
CA ASN A 68 -9.59 7.29 -7.15
C ASN A 68 -8.21 7.82 -6.72
N TYR A 69 -7.21 7.48 -7.49
CA TYR A 69 -5.82 7.85 -7.24
C TYR A 69 -5.18 8.34 -8.53
N LEU A 70 -4.03 9.00 -8.43
CA LEU A 70 -3.22 9.35 -9.58
C LEU A 70 -2.40 8.12 -10.00
N ASP A 71 -2.54 7.74 -11.27
CA ASP A 71 -1.87 6.56 -11.83
C ASP A 71 -0.48 6.94 -12.33
N GLU A 72 0.54 6.27 -11.86
CA GLU A 72 1.95 6.52 -12.23
C GLU A 72 2.18 6.29 -13.73
N HIS A 73 1.47 5.35 -14.32
CA HIS A 73 1.65 5.01 -15.75
C HIS A 73 1.08 6.04 -16.68
N THR A 74 0.02 6.73 -16.30
CA THR A 74 -0.65 7.75 -17.14
C THR A 74 -0.43 9.18 -16.65
N GLY A 75 -0.06 9.34 -15.40
CA GLY A 75 0.02 10.64 -14.74
C GLY A 75 -1.32 11.25 -14.36
N LYS A 76 -2.42 10.56 -14.65
CA LYS A 76 -3.79 11.06 -14.52
C LYS A 76 -4.57 10.27 -13.48
N LYS A 77 -5.75 10.81 -13.12
CA LYS A 77 -6.71 10.14 -12.26
C LYS A 77 -7.08 8.76 -12.83
N SER A 78 -7.15 7.77 -11.96
CA SER A 78 -7.54 6.42 -12.31
C SER A 78 -8.99 6.35 -12.79
N ASN A 79 -9.31 5.34 -13.62
CA ASN A 79 -10.67 5.11 -14.10
C ASN A 79 -11.55 4.44 -13.05
N LYS A 80 -10.95 3.66 -12.16
CA LYS A 80 -11.65 2.93 -11.10
C LYS A 80 -11.14 3.37 -9.74
N ASP A 81 -12.03 3.37 -8.75
CA ASP A 81 -11.65 3.55 -7.36
C ASP A 81 -11.10 2.25 -6.76
N ILE A 82 -10.34 2.39 -5.68
CA ILE A 82 -9.85 1.27 -4.88
C ILE A 82 -9.98 1.61 -3.41
N ARG A 83 -9.91 0.57 -2.57
CA ARG A 83 -9.82 0.71 -1.12
C ARG A 83 -8.49 0.13 -0.65
N LEU A 84 -7.74 0.90 0.13
CA LEU A 84 -6.52 0.44 0.79
C LEU A 84 -6.66 0.58 2.30
N HIS A 85 -6.07 -0.37 3.03
CA HIS A 85 -6.14 -0.44 4.50
C HIS A 85 -4.76 -0.29 5.12
N ALA A 86 -4.77 0.11 6.39
CA ALA A 86 -3.63 -0.02 7.30
C ALA A 86 -4.14 -0.45 8.68
N PHE A 87 -3.38 -1.31 9.34
CA PHE A 87 -3.56 -1.60 10.76
C PHE A 87 -2.70 -0.64 11.55
N VAL A 88 -3.24 -0.06 12.62
CA VAL A 88 -2.48 0.86 13.48
C VAL A 88 -2.86 0.69 14.95
N ASN A 89 -1.85 0.77 15.82
CA ASN A 89 -2.05 0.91 17.26
C ASN A 89 -1.83 2.38 17.62
N LEU A 90 -2.92 3.04 17.98
CA LEU A 90 -2.93 4.49 18.24
C LEU A 90 -2.17 4.89 19.52
N GLU A 91 -1.84 3.93 20.39
CA GLU A 91 -0.95 4.20 21.52
C GLU A 91 0.51 4.39 21.10
N LYS A 92 0.88 3.86 19.93
CA LYS A 92 2.26 3.84 19.45
C LYS A 92 2.56 4.92 18.44
N ARG A 93 1.54 5.47 17.77
CA ARG A 93 1.76 6.48 16.73
C ARG A 93 0.53 7.32 16.46
N SER A 94 0.76 8.57 16.05
CA SER A 94 -0.29 9.53 15.67
C SER A 94 -0.25 9.88 14.18
N THR A 95 0.64 9.24 13.40
CA THR A 95 0.69 9.37 11.95
C THR A 95 0.65 7.99 11.33
N VAL A 96 -0.14 7.82 10.28
CA VAL A 96 -0.17 6.58 9.52
C VAL A 96 -0.37 6.88 8.04
N ASN A 97 0.59 6.47 7.21
CA ASN A 97 0.45 6.52 5.78
C ASN A 97 -0.20 5.22 5.31
N ILE A 98 -1.14 5.33 4.39
CA ILE A 98 -1.89 4.19 3.84
C ILE A 98 -1.38 3.97 2.41
N ASN A 99 -0.93 2.76 2.10
CA ASN A 99 -0.33 2.44 0.82
C ASN A 99 -0.46 0.94 0.48
N VAL A 100 0.13 0.53 -0.64
CA VAL A 100 0.03 -0.88 -1.05
C VAL A 100 0.76 -1.82 -0.08
N PHE A 101 1.82 -1.38 0.58
CA PHE A 101 2.50 -2.20 1.59
C PHE A 101 1.65 -2.36 2.85
N THR A 102 1.02 -1.30 3.33
CA THR A 102 0.12 -1.40 4.49
C THR A 102 -1.10 -2.26 4.17
N GLN A 103 -1.58 -2.24 2.92
CA GLN A 103 -2.67 -3.12 2.48
C GLN A 103 -2.28 -4.60 2.56
N LEU A 104 -1.13 -4.95 2.01
CA LEU A 104 -0.64 -6.33 2.05
C LEU A 104 -0.34 -6.80 3.48
N GLU A 105 0.25 -5.93 4.28
CA GLU A 105 0.48 -6.21 5.70
C GLU A 105 -0.84 -6.48 6.42
N TYR A 106 -1.84 -5.63 6.21
CA TYR A 106 -3.17 -5.80 6.79
C TYR A 106 -3.78 -7.15 6.42
N ASP A 107 -3.79 -7.50 5.14
CA ASP A 107 -4.34 -8.78 4.68
C ASP A 107 -3.66 -9.98 5.35
N ARG A 108 -2.35 -9.94 5.44
CA ARG A 108 -1.56 -11.05 5.99
C ARG A 108 -1.73 -11.18 7.50
N ILE A 109 -1.65 -10.10 8.25
CA ILE A 109 -1.77 -10.14 9.71
C ILE A 109 -3.17 -10.59 10.15
N MET A 110 -4.20 -10.17 9.44
CA MET A 110 -5.57 -10.61 9.72
C MET A 110 -5.67 -12.13 9.63
N TYR A 111 -5.13 -12.71 8.58
CA TYR A 111 -5.11 -14.17 8.39
C TYR A 111 -4.27 -14.89 9.45
N LEU A 112 -3.04 -14.43 9.68
CA LEU A 112 -2.13 -15.08 10.61
C LEU A 112 -2.65 -15.05 12.05
N VAL A 113 -3.24 -13.94 12.46
CA VAL A 113 -3.77 -13.80 13.82
C VAL A 113 -5.08 -14.59 13.98
N GLU A 114 -5.98 -14.47 13.03
CA GLU A 114 -7.30 -15.13 13.11
C GLU A 114 -7.22 -16.64 12.89
N GLU A 115 -6.55 -17.08 11.85
CA GLU A 115 -6.50 -18.50 11.45
C GLU A 115 -5.35 -19.25 12.10
N LYS A 116 -4.19 -18.65 12.21
CA LYS A 116 -2.99 -19.28 12.75
C LYS A 116 -2.75 -18.97 14.25
N LYS A 117 -3.59 -18.13 14.83
CA LYS A 117 -3.48 -17.74 16.25
C LYS A 117 -2.11 -17.15 16.61
N MET A 118 -1.46 -16.51 15.63
CA MET A 118 -0.16 -15.89 15.81
C MET A 118 -0.32 -14.58 16.60
N PRO A 119 0.58 -14.26 17.54
CA PRO A 119 0.59 -12.94 18.18
C PRO A 119 0.77 -11.82 17.14
N VAL A 120 0.09 -10.69 17.35
CA VAL A 120 0.09 -9.58 16.38
C VAL A 120 1.50 -9.09 16.03
N ALA A 121 2.36 -8.92 17.04
CA ALA A 121 3.73 -8.45 16.81
C ALA A 121 4.54 -9.40 15.93
N GLU A 122 4.39 -10.71 16.16
CA GLU A 122 5.04 -11.76 15.38
C GLU A 122 4.48 -11.78 13.94
N ALA A 123 3.15 -11.67 13.78
CA ALA A 123 2.50 -11.61 12.49
C ALA A 123 2.98 -10.40 11.67
N ARG A 124 3.13 -9.24 12.29
CA ARG A 124 3.63 -8.03 11.62
C ARG A 124 5.08 -8.20 11.17
N ALA A 125 5.94 -8.76 12.01
CA ALA A 125 7.34 -9.00 11.66
C ALA A 125 7.47 -9.96 10.48
N LEU A 126 6.67 -11.03 10.49
CA LEU A 126 6.64 -12.00 9.40
C LEU A 126 6.12 -11.38 8.09
N ALA A 127 5.00 -10.65 8.16
CA ALA A 127 4.42 -9.99 6.99
C ALA A 127 5.40 -9.00 6.35
N LYS A 128 6.09 -8.19 7.14
CA LYS A 128 7.10 -7.26 6.63
C LYS A 128 8.18 -7.97 5.85
N LYS A 129 8.74 -9.04 6.42
CA LYS A 129 9.78 -9.85 5.77
C LYS A 129 9.29 -10.45 4.46
N GLU A 130 8.09 -11.02 4.47
CA GLU A 130 7.49 -11.65 3.30
C GLU A 130 7.21 -10.63 2.19
N ILE A 131 6.65 -9.47 2.52
CA ILE A 131 6.31 -8.43 1.54
C ILE A 131 7.56 -7.92 0.84
N LEU A 132 8.64 -7.67 1.58
CA LEU A 132 9.90 -7.27 0.97
C LEU A 132 10.43 -8.34 0.01
N ALA A 133 10.32 -9.61 0.39
CA ALA A 133 10.72 -10.73 -0.47
C ALA A 133 9.85 -10.85 -1.73
N LEU A 134 8.54 -10.57 -1.64
CA LEU A 134 7.64 -10.57 -2.80
C LEU A 134 8.16 -9.66 -3.92
N PHE A 135 8.71 -8.52 -3.57
CA PHE A 135 9.19 -7.50 -4.51
C PHE A 135 10.70 -7.50 -4.69
N ASP A 136 11.40 -8.53 -4.18
CA ASP A 136 12.87 -8.63 -4.23
C ASP A 136 13.57 -7.41 -3.62
N ILE A 137 13.01 -6.88 -2.53
CA ILE A 137 13.58 -5.74 -1.82
C ILE A 137 14.46 -6.27 -0.67
N LYS A 138 15.74 -5.95 -0.72
CA LYS A 138 16.73 -6.43 0.26
C LYS A 138 17.11 -5.39 1.29
N ASP A 139 16.75 -4.13 1.04
CA ASP A 139 17.03 -3.01 1.94
C ASP A 139 16.00 -2.97 3.07
N ASP A 140 16.42 -2.43 4.22
CA ASP A 140 15.48 -2.09 5.28
C ASP A 140 14.73 -0.82 4.88
N VAL A 141 13.42 -0.88 4.81
CA VAL A 141 12.59 0.23 4.40
C VAL A 141 11.94 0.96 5.58
N GLY A 142 12.19 0.52 6.81
CA GLY A 142 11.51 1.05 7.98
C GLY A 142 10.07 0.58 8.08
N ASP A 143 9.25 1.32 8.84
CA ASP A 143 7.84 1.01 9.00
C ASP A 143 7.05 1.44 7.76
N PHE A 144 6.21 0.56 7.24
CA PHE A 144 5.42 0.83 6.03
C PHE A 144 4.51 2.07 6.17
N ALA A 145 4.04 2.33 7.38
CA ALA A 145 3.18 3.48 7.68
C ALA A 145 3.92 4.83 7.69
N ASP A 146 5.24 4.82 7.51
CA ASP A 146 6.06 6.04 7.42
C ASP A 146 6.49 6.37 5.98
N LEU A 147 6.17 5.50 5.03
CA LEU A 147 6.64 5.66 3.64
C LEU A 147 5.76 6.62 2.86
N ASP A 148 6.40 7.37 1.96
CA ASP A 148 5.77 8.38 1.10
C ASP A 148 6.46 8.39 -0.26
N ILE A 149 5.71 8.07 -1.32
CA ILE A 149 6.27 7.98 -2.68
C ILE A 149 6.67 9.34 -3.28
N LEU A 150 6.29 10.44 -2.64
CA LEU A 150 6.61 11.80 -3.12
C LEU A 150 7.87 12.37 -2.47
N LYS A 151 8.59 11.56 -1.69
CA LYS A 151 9.81 11.96 -0.96
C LYS A 151 11.00 11.09 -1.35
N PRO A 152 12.22 11.64 -1.23
CA PRO A 152 13.42 10.84 -1.46
C PRO A 152 13.59 9.78 -0.36
N GLY A 153 14.37 8.75 -0.65
CA GLY A 153 14.71 7.69 0.31
C GLY A 153 14.49 6.30 -0.23
N GLU A 154 15.26 5.34 0.26
CA GLU A 154 15.22 3.96 -0.23
C GLU A 154 13.90 3.25 0.03
N GLY A 155 13.32 3.41 1.21
CA GLY A 155 12.02 2.85 1.51
C GLY A 155 10.91 3.42 0.63
N ASN A 156 10.95 4.72 0.40
CA ASN A 156 10.00 5.41 -0.48
C ASN A 156 10.17 4.95 -1.93
N ALA A 157 11.40 4.73 -2.38
CA ALA A 157 11.70 4.19 -3.70
C ALA A 157 11.16 2.76 -3.87
N ALA A 158 11.34 1.92 -2.86
CA ALA A 158 10.80 0.55 -2.87
C ALA A 158 9.27 0.55 -2.95
N LEU A 159 8.61 1.42 -2.20
CA LEU A 159 7.15 1.56 -2.24
C LEU A 159 6.67 2.01 -3.63
N LEU A 160 7.31 3.02 -4.21
CA LEU A 160 6.94 3.49 -5.55
C LEU A 160 7.11 2.37 -6.59
N ALA A 161 8.21 1.62 -6.52
CA ALA A 161 8.45 0.50 -7.40
C ALA A 161 7.34 -0.57 -7.29
N ALA A 162 6.98 -0.96 -6.06
CA ALA A 162 5.90 -1.91 -5.83
C ALA A 162 4.57 -1.40 -6.39
N SER A 163 4.27 -0.14 -6.19
CA SER A 163 3.07 0.51 -6.72
C SER A 163 3.03 0.45 -8.24
N VAL A 164 4.13 0.78 -8.90
CA VAL A 164 4.29 0.70 -10.36
C VAL A 164 4.10 -0.73 -10.87
N LEU A 165 4.73 -1.70 -10.21
CA LEU A 165 4.63 -3.11 -10.60
C LEU A 165 3.21 -3.64 -10.50
N LEU A 166 2.48 -3.30 -9.44
CA LEU A 166 1.09 -3.74 -9.25
C LEU A 166 0.16 -3.19 -10.34
N SER A 167 0.37 -1.97 -10.80
CA SER A 167 -0.45 -1.40 -11.87
C SER A 167 0.03 -1.74 -13.29
N ALA A 168 1.18 -2.39 -13.44
CA ALA A 168 1.62 -2.90 -14.74
C ALA A 168 0.64 -3.90 -15.33
N GLN A 169 -0.05 -4.69 -14.50
CA GLN A 169 -1.04 -5.65 -14.94
C GLN A 169 -2.20 -4.99 -15.70
N THR A 170 -2.62 -3.81 -15.29
CA THR A 170 -3.71 -3.08 -15.98
C THR A 170 -3.30 -2.60 -17.37
N ASN A 171 -2.01 -2.38 -17.59
CA ASN A 171 -1.48 -2.00 -18.90
C ASN A 171 -1.26 -3.19 -19.82
N LEU A 172 -0.97 -4.36 -19.25
CA LEU A 172 -0.77 -5.61 -20.02
C LEU A 172 -2.09 -6.21 -20.49
N ASP A 173 -3.13 -6.05 -19.69
CA ASP A 173 -4.47 -6.52 -20.01
C ASP A 173 -5.47 -5.40 -19.75
N LYS A 174 -6.02 -4.82 -20.82
CA LYS A 174 -6.98 -3.72 -20.75
C LYS A 174 -8.25 -4.05 -19.95
N LYS A 175 -8.52 -5.35 -19.72
CA LYS A 175 -9.65 -5.82 -18.92
C LYS A 175 -9.30 -5.99 -17.44
N ALA A 176 -8.01 -6.01 -17.10
CA ALA A 176 -7.57 -6.11 -15.72
C ALA A 176 -7.68 -4.75 -15.04
N TYR A 177 -8.14 -4.75 -13.82
CA TYR A 177 -8.22 -3.57 -12.98
C TYR A 177 -7.24 -3.71 -11.82
N LEU A 178 -6.71 -2.60 -11.33
CA LEU A 178 -5.82 -2.62 -10.17
C LEU A 178 -6.48 -3.29 -8.97
N THR A 179 -7.78 -3.06 -8.74
CA THR A 179 -8.54 -3.74 -7.68
C THR A 179 -8.41 -5.25 -7.79
N TYR A 180 -8.59 -5.78 -9.00
CA TYR A 180 -8.43 -7.21 -9.24
C TYR A 180 -7.01 -7.70 -8.93
N SER A 181 -5.99 -6.97 -9.37
CA SER A 181 -4.60 -7.33 -9.12
C SER A 181 -4.26 -7.30 -7.63
N ILE A 182 -4.71 -6.27 -6.91
CA ILE A 182 -4.50 -6.16 -5.46
C ILE A 182 -5.28 -7.22 -4.71
N ASP A 183 -6.54 -7.46 -5.06
CA ASP A 183 -7.38 -8.46 -4.39
C ASP A 183 -6.85 -9.87 -4.64
N SER A 184 -6.48 -10.18 -5.88
CA SER A 184 -5.90 -11.48 -6.24
C SER A 184 -4.57 -11.73 -5.52
N LEU A 185 -3.69 -10.72 -5.49
CA LEU A 185 -2.44 -10.81 -4.74
C LEU A 185 -2.74 -10.93 -3.25
N GLY A 186 -3.62 -10.09 -2.72
CA GLY A 186 -3.99 -10.09 -1.30
C GLY A 186 -4.57 -11.42 -0.85
N ASP A 187 -5.46 -12.01 -1.63
CA ASP A 187 -6.05 -13.33 -1.33
C ASP A 187 -5.01 -14.44 -1.31
N SER A 188 -4.16 -14.50 -2.32
CA SER A 188 -3.09 -15.48 -2.40
C SER A 188 -2.07 -15.26 -1.27
N TYR A 189 -1.57 -14.04 -1.15
CA TYR A 189 -0.56 -13.68 -0.17
C TYR A 189 -1.07 -13.84 1.27
N ALA A 190 -2.29 -13.40 1.56
CA ALA A 190 -2.86 -13.48 2.90
C ALA A 190 -2.80 -14.91 3.46
N LYS A 191 -3.08 -15.90 2.63
CA LYS A 191 -3.17 -17.31 3.02
C LYS A 191 -1.83 -18.05 2.94
N THR A 192 -0.99 -17.73 1.98
CA THR A 192 0.22 -18.50 1.66
C THR A 192 1.53 -17.79 1.97
N GLY A 193 1.51 -16.46 2.09
CA GLY A 193 2.73 -15.65 2.18
C GLY A 193 3.44 -15.49 0.84
N GLU A 194 2.82 -15.91 -0.25
CA GLU A 194 3.42 -15.89 -1.59
C GLU A 194 2.48 -15.29 -2.62
N TRP A 195 3.04 -14.94 -3.77
CA TRP A 195 2.32 -14.37 -4.89
C TRP A 195 2.10 -15.45 -5.97
N ASP A 196 1.01 -15.35 -6.72
CA ASP A 196 0.74 -16.20 -7.87
C ASP A 196 1.86 -16.07 -8.91
N ASN A 197 2.46 -17.20 -9.29
CA ASN A 197 3.63 -17.22 -10.17
C ASN A 197 3.33 -16.73 -11.59
N GLU A 198 2.15 -17.01 -12.11
CA GLU A 198 1.80 -16.60 -13.47
C GLU A 198 1.69 -15.07 -13.57
N MET A 199 0.98 -14.45 -12.64
CA MET A 199 0.86 -13.00 -12.56
C MET A 199 2.22 -12.35 -12.33
N LYS A 200 2.99 -12.89 -11.39
CA LYS A 200 4.32 -12.41 -11.05
C LYS A 200 5.26 -12.41 -12.24
N THR A 201 5.27 -13.51 -13.01
CA THR A 201 6.08 -13.63 -14.22
C THR A 201 5.69 -12.62 -15.29
N LYS A 202 4.39 -12.41 -15.51
CA LYS A 202 3.91 -11.39 -16.46
C LYS A 202 4.38 -9.99 -16.10
N ILE A 203 4.27 -9.62 -14.83
CA ILE A 203 4.72 -8.33 -14.35
C ILE A 203 6.23 -8.21 -14.48
N ALA A 204 6.98 -9.25 -14.13
CA ALA A 204 8.43 -9.26 -14.25
C ALA A 204 8.90 -9.14 -15.70
N ASN A 205 8.22 -9.80 -16.65
CA ASN A 205 8.52 -9.66 -18.08
C ASN A 205 8.32 -8.20 -18.55
N TRP A 206 7.24 -7.57 -18.11
CA TRP A 206 7.05 -6.14 -18.36
C TRP A 206 8.19 -5.32 -17.76
N ALA A 207 8.52 -5.55 -16.48
CA ALA A 207 9.55 -4.80 -15.76
C ALA A 207 10.92 -4.90 -16.42
N LYS A 208 11.25 -6.06 -16.96
CA LYS A 208 12.53 -6.31 -17.63
C LYS A 208 12.74 -5.41 -18.86
N SER A 209 11.68 -5.06 -19.57
CA SER A 209 11.76 -4.24 -20.78
C SER A 209 11.38 -2.78 -20.58
N ALA A 210 10.84 -2.43 -19.42
CA ALA A 210 10.23 -1.12 -19.18
C ALA A 210 11.22 0.06 -19.30
N LYS A 211 12.47 -0.14 -18.91
CA LYS A 211 13.51 0.87 -19.04
C LYS A 211 13.85 1.12 -20.51
N ALA A 212 14.14 0.05 -21.25
CA ALA A 212 14.50 0.13 -22.66
C ALA A 212 13.39 0.73 -23.53
N ASN A 213 12.13 0.47 -23.15
CA ASN A 213 10.96 1.00 -23.86
C ASN A 213 10.62 2.46 -23.48
N GLY A 214 11.37 3.08 -22.59
CA GLY A 214 11.11 4.44 -22.13
C GLY A 214 9.95 4.57 -21.14
N GLN A 215 9.38 3.47 -20.69
CA GLN A 215 8.23 3.49 -19.77
C GLN A 215 8.60 3.98 -18.38
N LEU A 216 9.77 3.61 -17.86
CA LEU A 216 10.21 4.10 -16.55
C LEU A 216 10.49 5.60 -16.57
N GLU A 217 11.04 6.14 -17.64
CA GLU A 217 11.23 7.58 -17.82
C GLU A 217 9.88 8.31 -17.85
N THR A 218 8.90 7.78 -18.56
CA THR A 218 7.55 8.33 -18.60
C THR A 218 6.91 8.36 -17.22
N ILE A 219 7.03 7.26 -16.47
CA ILE A 219 6.52 7.18 -15.09
C ILE A 219 7.18 8.22 -14.20
N ARG A 220 8.50 8.37 -14.27
CA ARG A 220 9.22 9.38 -13.50
C ARG A 220 8.73 10.79 -13.80
N LYS A 221 8.52 11.11 -15.06
CA LYS A 221 7.97 12.43 -15.48
C LYS A 221 6.55 12.63 -14.96
N ASN A 222 5.72 11.59 -15.02
CA ASN A 222 4.35 11.64 -14.49
C ASN A 222 4.34 11.97 -13.00
N VAL A 223 5.11 11.23 -12.21
CA VAL A 223 5.20 11.44 -10.76
C VAL A 223 5.76 12.81 -10.43
N ALA A 224 6.80 13.24 -11.15
CA ALA A 224 7.43 14.55 -10.94
C ALA A 224 6.47 15.71 -11.19
N GLY A 225 5.43 15.52 -12.01
CA GLY A 225 4.43 16.54 -12.31
C GLY A 225 3.31 16.68 -11.27
N TRP A 226 3.25 15.81 -10.27
CA TRP A 226 2.18 15.85 -9.26
C TRP A 226 2.44 16.93 -8.21
N LYS A 227 1.38 17.30 -7.47
CA LYS A 227 1.48 18.22 -6.36
C LYS A 227 2.24 17.59 -5.18
N ASN A 228 2.90 18.42 -4.39
CA ASN A 228 3.56 18.02 -3.13
C ASN A 228 4.76 17.07 -3.33
N VAL A 229 5.28 16.95 -4.54
CA VAL A 229 6.49 16.16 -4.78
C VAL A 229 7.70 16.91 -4.25
N GLU A 230 8.35 16.34 -3.25
CA GLU A 230 9.65 16.83 -2.77
C GLU A 230 10.76 16.39 -3.72
N ALA A 231 10.80 15.09 -4.02
CA ALA A 231 11.65 14.49 -5.04
C ALA A 231 11.10 13.11 -5.41
N VAL A 232 11.21 12.73 -6.67
CA VAL A 232 10.86 11.36 -7.10
C VAL A 232 11.96 10.42 -6.60
N PRO A 233 11.66 9.45 -5.73
CA PRO A 233 12.69 8.53 -5.25
C PRO A 233 13.22 7.64 -6.38
N GLU A 234 14.40 7.08 -6.19
CA GLU A 234 15.11 6.23 -7.16
C GLU A 234 14.48 4.84 -7.24
N PHE A 235 13.29 4.75 -7.82
CA PHE A 235 12.49 3.52 -7.85
C PHE A 235 12.90 2.53 -8.94
N GLU A 236 13.55 3.01 -10.01
CA GLU A 236 13.83 2.23 -11.22
C GLU A 236 14.64 0.97 -10.93
N LYS A 237 15.62 1.06 -10.04
CA LYS A 237 16.47 -0.09 -9.67
C LYS A 237 15.67 -1.24 -9.06
N TYR A 238 14.62 -0.95 -8.31
CA TYR A 238 13.76 -1.99 -7.73
C TYR A 238 12.86 -2.64 -8.78
N VAL A 239 12.37 -1.87 -9.75
CA VAL A 239 11.62 -2.41 -10.88
C VAL A 239 12.51 -3.33 -11.71
N GLU A 240 13.72 -2.91 -12.02
CA GLU A 240 14.70 -3.69 -12.80
C GLU A 240 15.09 -4.98 -12.07
N SER A 241 15.38 -4.90 -10.78
CA SER A 241 15.74 -6.06 -9.95
C SER A 241 14.61 -7.10 -9.94
N PHE A 242 13.37 -6.66 -9.76
CA PHE A 242 12.20 -7.54 -9.82
C PHE A 242 12.08 -8.22 -11.19
N GLY A 243 12.24 -7.45 -12.26
CA GLY A 243 12.19 -7.97 -13.63
C GLY A 243 13.24 -9.04 -13.89
N GLU A 244 14.47 -8.81 -13.47
CA GLU A 244 15.54 -9.79 -13.66
C GLU A 244 15.33 -11.07 -12.86
N LYS A 245 14.87 -10.92 -11.62
CA LYS A 245 14.72 -12.09 -10.74
C LYS A 245 13.57 -13.00 -11.15
N PHE A 246 12.43 -12.46 -11.54
CA PHE A 246 11.19 -13.21 -11.70
C PHE A 246 10.71 -13.36 -13.14
N SER A 247 11.39 -12.78 -14.13
CA SER A 247 11.06 -12.98 -15.54
C SER A 247 11.50 -14.37 -16.02
N ASN A 248 10.86 -14.83 -17.08
CA ASN A 248 11.24 -16.06 -17.76
C ASN A 248 11.95 -15.77 -19.09
#